data_d509bc9d55b2f4d0c53c7ce55acf087d
#
_entry.id   d509bc9d55b2f4d0c53c7ce55acf087d
#
_cell.length_a   1.000
_cell.length_b   1.000
_cell.length_c   1.000
_cell.angle_alpha   90.00
_cell.angle_beta   90.00
_cell.angle_gamma   90.00
#
_symmetry.space_group_name_H-M   'P 1'
#
loop_
_entity.id
_entity.type
_entity.pdbx_description
1 polymer ?
#
loop_
_entity_poly.entity_id
_entity_poly.type
_entity_poly.pdbx_seq_one_letter_code
_entity_poly.pdbx_strand_id
1 'polypeptide(L)'
;MADEKSTGKRGHTSRRNFIAGTGLAAVSAPFYARSADNPSGDTRNCVDESERAKRIATAPKAPFDSIRDYMAALDAHGLLLRVPEIDQDEYQMTALMFRATDEYGFFESPAFMYDKVKIDGEWINGPVVGNFQGHVNTDCIAFGLEPDPHDIKVSYRRAKAHMNKLLDSTEDGRWPEIAPVELGRDEAPCKEITLSGDECDLTKFAFVKTNPADAGRYVNTGSVFTSDPELGNNFGTYRCEITGPRTLRINSEKNHAGYKMLLAARERGEKVGHVSIAVGQDPIIWLLSGAPLARQRGDGAVDELAIAGGMRGKALEVVKSDTSEMLVPAHAEMIIEGEVPLDAPLQTEGPFGEMFGYLGPQKQAVFWMNVTHITHRRDPWLMNSFTGMQRGYTTSPVEVLYERIMRRSIPNLIEFHYPQDMMGVSFVSIDKTAPGQGLEVGRTVANRVSICKVVVVVDADMDVLDRTQMLFTMGSRWQPDPATEIIPKGRGNITDPSSIVQGETSKIVIDATMQWPEEGGPANYAKRNRALLEELAPDALAQAHASFGEALRLWGKS
;
A
#
# COMPACT_ATOMS: atom_id res chain seq x y z
N MET A 1 -11.26 -58.15 -51.47
CA MET A 1 -10.26 -59.06 -50.90
C MET A 1 -9.99 -58.59 -49.51
N ALA A 2 -10.75 -59.18 -48.65
CA ALA A 2 -10.47 -60.13 -47.55
C ALA A 2 -9.80 -59.39 -46.41
N ASP A 3 -10.50 -59.08 -45.38
CA ASP A 3 -10.88 -59.82 -44.16
C ASP A 3 -9.66 -60.06 -43.21
N GLU A 4 -9.74 -59.51 -42.03
CA GLU A 4 -9.94 -60.34 -40.86
C GLU A 4 -10.16 -59.50 -39.56
N LYS A 5 -11.17 -59.93 -38.85
CA LYS A 5 -11.61 -59.46 -37.56
C LYS A 5 -10.70 -60.02 -36.44
N SER A 6 -10.41 -59.22 -35.41
CA SER A 6 -10.03 -59.79 -34.11
C SER A 6 -10.74 -59.03 -33.01
N THR A 7 -11.64 -59.72 -32.37
CA THR A 7 -12.41 -59.35 -31.17
C THR A 7 -11.55 -59.53 -29.91
N GLY A 8 -11.36 -58.48 -29.13
CA GLY A 8 -10.73 -58.49 -27.81
C GLY A 8 -11.67 -57.98 -26.73
N LYS A 9 -12.08 -58.83 -25.85
CA LYS A 9 -13.02 -58.69 -24.75
C LYS A 9 -12.67 -57.53 -23.80
N ARG A 10 -13.67 -56.70 -23.51
CA ARG A 10 -13.68 -55.74 -22.39
C ARG A 10 -13.87 -56.55 -21.08
N GLY A 11 -12.84 -56.60 -20.25
CA GLY A 11 -12.93 -57.05 -18.86
C GLY A 11 -13.47 -55.92 -17.98
N HIS A 12 -14.70 -56.11 -17.46
CA HIS A 12 -15.21 -55.34 -16.34
C HIS A 12 -14.43 -55.72 -15.09
N THR A 13 -13.57 -54.84 -14.58
CA THR A 13 -13.05 -54.94 -13.22
C THR A 13 -13.84 -54.02 -12.32
N SER A 14 -14.54 -54.66 -11.43
CA SER A 14 -15.38 -54.18 -10.34
C SER A 14 -14.65 -53.14 -9.47
N ARG A 15 -15.29 -51.97 -9.34
CA ARG A 15 -14.98 -50.98 -8.29
C ARG A 15 -15.55 -51.46 -6.94
N ARG A 16 -14.88 -52.37 -6.30
CA ARG A 16 -15.10 -52.70 -4.87
C ARG A 16 -13.86 -53.41 -4.37
N ASN A 17 -12.98 -52.64 -3.71
CA ASN A 17 -12.05 -53.02 -2.65
C ASN A 17 -10.85 -52.09 -2.63
N PHE A 18 -11.07 -50.86 -2.15
CA PHE A 18 -9.97 -49.97 -1.70
C PHE A 18 -10.49 -49.06 -0.58
N ILE A 19 -11.05 -49.66 0.45
CA ILE A 19 -11.26 -49.00 1.75
C ILE A 19 -10.93 -50.04 2.81
N ALA A 20 -9.67 -50.19 3.12
CA ALA A 20 -9.19 -50.69 4.40
C ALA A 20 -7.70 -50.35 4.54
N GLY A 21 -7.36 -49.44 5.41
CA GLY A 21 -6.01 -49.27 5.97
C GLY A 21 -5.18 -48.11 5.48
N THR A 22 -5.60 -46.87 5.66
CA THR A 22 -4.71 -45.76 5.98
C THR A 22 -5.46 -44.85 6.94
N GLY A 23 -4.92 -44.71 8.14
CA GLY A 23 -5.46 -43.83 9.15
C GLY A 23 -5.57 -42.42 8.59
N LEU A 24 -6.76 -41.84 8.66
CA LEU A 24 -7.00 -40.43 8.54
C LEU A 24 -6.22 -39.74 9.68
N ALA A 25 -4.99 -39.34 9.41
CA ALA A 25 -4.41 -38.23 10.13
C ALA A 25 -5.24 -37.01 9.70
N ALA A 26 -6.16 -36.62 10.56
CA ALA A 26 -6.82 -35.35 10.47
C ALA A 26 -5.72 -34.29 10.51
N VAL A 27 -5.39 -33.71 9.35
CA VAL A 27 -4.69 -32.45 9.29
C VAL A 27 -5.72 -31.39 9.70
N SER A 28 -5.92 -31.29 11.01
CA SER A 28 -6.46 -30.09 11.61
C SER A 28 -5.40 -29.03 11.39
N ALA A 29 -5.61 -28.14 10.41
CA ALA A 29 -4.92 -26.87 10.38
C ALA A 29 -5.13 -26.23 11.77
N PRO A 30 -4.09 -25.81 12.47
CA PRO A 30 -4.27 -25.17 13.76
C PRO A 30 -4.87 -23.79 13.53
N PHE A 31 -6.16 -23.64 13.77
CA PHE A 31 -6.69 -22.38 14.23
C PHE A 31 -5.93 -22.03 15.51
N TYR A 32 -4.97 -21.09 15.39
CA TYR A 32 -4.32 -20.38 16.49
C TYR A 32 -4.10 -21.20 17.78
N ALA A 33 -3.21 -22.18 17.74
CA ALA A 33 -2.56 -22.64 18.95
C ALA A 33 -1.33 -21.74 19.16
N ARG A 34 -1.40 -20.79 20.10
CA ARG A 34 -0.21 -20.19 20.70
C ARG A 34 0.65 -21.32 21.21
N SER A 35 1.87 -21.48 20.69
CA SER A 35 2.88 -22.31 21.31
C SER A 35 3.29 -21.63 22.62
N ALA A 36 2.81 -22.22 23.71
CA ALA A 36 3.34 -21.92 25.04
C ALA A 36 4.70 -22.62 25.16
N ASP A 37 5.76 -21.99 24.67
CA ASP A 37 7.14 -22.26 25.07
C ASP A 37 8.06 -21.26 24.33
N ASN A 38 8.08 -20.02 24.84
CA ASN A 38 9.18 -19.12 24.57
C ASN A 38 9.59 -18.44 25.88
N PRO A 39 10.74 -18.81 26.48
CA PRO A 39 11.24 -18.19 27.71
C PRO A 39 11.97 -16.86 27.44
N SER A 40 11.66 -16.14 26.39
CA SER A 40 12.06 -14.75 26.22
C SER A 40 10.88 -13.87 26.62
N GLY A 41 11.01 -13.24 27.77
CA GLY A 41 9.97 -12.40 28.36
C GLY A 41 9.34 -11.44 27.37
N ASP A 42 8.03 -11.36 27.43
CA ASP A 42 7.21 -10.37 26.73
C ASP A 42 7.68 -8.95 27.10
N THR A 43 8.65 -8.44 26.34
CA THR A 43 9.06 -7.03 26.38
C THR A 43 8.16 -6.19 25.46
N ARG A 44 6.86 -6.51 25.34
CA ARG A 44 5.92 -5.45 25.06
C ARG A 44 6.01 -4.52 26.26
N ASN A 45 6.82 -3.47 26.09
CA ASN A 45 6.97 -2.41 27.06
C ASN A 45 5.57 -2.03 27.55
N CYS A 46 5.24 -2.44 28.78
CA CYS A 46 4.28 -1.75 29.61
C CYS A 46 4.92 -0.39 29.90
N VAL A 47 5.11 0.43 28.87
CA VAL A 47 5.41 1.85 29.05
C VAL A 47 4.16 2.37 29.73
N ASP A 48 4.31 2.80 30.97
CA ASP A 48 3.26 3.48 31.73
C ASP A 48 2.58 4.49 30.79
N GLU A 49 1.26 4.50 30.75
CA GLU A 49 0.49 5.42 29.89
C GLU A 49 0.95 6.87 30.08
N SER A 50 1.38 7.23 31.31
CA SER A 50 1.94 8.54 31.61
C SER A 50 3.28 8.78 30.92
N GLU A 51 4.13 7.76 30.80
CA GLU A 51 5.43 7.85 30.13
C GLU A 51 5.24 7.90 28.60
N ARG A 52 4.31 7.11 28.07
CA ARG A 52 3.92 7.19 26.64
C ARG A 52 3.39 8.57 26.30
N ALA A 53 2.50 9.14 27.14
CA ALA A 53 1.97 10.48 26.93
C ALA A 53 3.06 11.55 26.93
N LYS A 54 4.07 11.43 27.80
CA LYS A 54 5.23 12.35 27.84
C LYS A 54 6.08 12.22 26.57
N ARG A 55 6.35 11.01 26.10
CA ARG A 55 7.10 10.78 24.85
C ARG A 55 6.38 11.40 23.66
N ILE A 56 5.07 11.19 23.52
CA ILE A 56 4.25 11.80 22.46
C ILE A 56 4.24 13.33 22.56
N ALA A 57 4.14 13.89 23.78
CA ALA A 57 4.13 15.34 23.98
C ALA A 57 5.41 16.04 23.50
N THR A 58 6.56 15.36 23.60
CA THR A 58 7.89 15.88 23.23
C THR A 58 8.35 15.48 21.82
N ALA A 59 7.66 14.53 21.18
CA ALA A 59 8.01 14.07 19.85
C ALA A 59 7.73 15.15 18.77
N PRO A 60 8.44 15.09 17.63
CA PRO A 60 8.10 15.88 16.46
C PRO A 60 6.63 15.68 16.07
N LYS A 61 6.01 16.75 15.58
CA LYS A 61 4.61 16.74 15.14
C LYS A 61 4.51 17.12 13.68
N ALA A 62 3.51 16.58 12.99
CA ALA A 62 3.23 17.02 11.63
C ALA A 62 2.92 18.52 11.58
N PRO A 63 3.26 19.20 10.48
CA PRO A 63 3.87 18.65 9.26
C PRO A 63 5.34 18.27 9.44
N PHE A 64 5.68 17.03 9.10
CA PHE A 64 7.06 16.55 9.16
C PHE A 64 7.85 17.04 7.96
N ASP A 65 9.02 17.65 8.18
CA ASP A 65 9.88 18.06 7.09
C ASP A 65 10.80 16.93 6.60
N SER A 66 11.08 15.94 7.47
CA SER A 66 11.96 14.81 7.15
C SER A 66 11.36 13.46 7.58
N ILE A 67 11.87 12.39 6.98
CA ILE A 67 11.58 11.03 7.42
C ILE A 67 12.03 10.80 8.87
N ARG A 68 13.11 11.47 9.33
CA ARG A 68 13.64 11.34 10.70
C ARG A 68 12.64 11.79 11.74
N ASP A 69 12.02 12.95 11.53
CA ASP A 69 11.00 13.49 12.43
C ASP A 69 9.76 12.59 12.47
N TYR A 70 9.37 12.08 11.31
CA TYR A 70 8.26 11.15 11.22
C TYR A 70 8.55 9.84 11.96
N MET A 71 9.72 9.22 11.76
CA MET A 71 10.09 8.00 12.47
C MET A 71 10.23 8.22 13.98
N ALA A 72 10.69 9.40 14.43
CA ALA A 72 10.71 9.75 15.85
C ALA A 72 9.30 9.87 16.44
N ALA A 73 8.33 10.39 15.66
CA ALA A 73 6.93 10.38 16.06
C ALA A 73 6.36 8.97 16.15
N LEU A 74 6.66 8.08 15.19
CA LEU A 74 6.25 6.67 15.25
C LEU A 74 6.83 5.96 16.47
N ASP A 75 8.10 6.20 16.79
CA ASP A 75 8.75 5.64 18.00
C ASP A 75 8.06 6.11 19.29
N ALA A 76 7.71 7.39 19.37
CA ALA A 76 6.98 7.94 20.52
C ALA A 76 5.60 7.31 20.70
N HIS A 77 4.93 6.98 19.61
CA HIS A 77 3.65 6.26 19.61
C HIS A 77 3.78 4.74 19.82
N GLY A 78 5.02 4.21 19.95
CA GLY A 78 5.27 2.77 20.13
C GLY A 78 5.05 1.94 18.86
N LEU A 79 5.18 2.56 17.70
CA LEU A 79 4.97 1.94 16.40
C LEU A 79 6.28 1.64 15.66
N LEU A 80 7.42 1.68 16.33
CA LEU A 80 8.75 1.44 15.76
C LEU A 80 9.46 0.29 16.47
N LEU A 81 9.95 -0.67 15.71
CA LEU A 81 10.88 -1.71 16.16
C LEU A 81 12.28 -1.42 15.61
N ARG A 82 13.26 -1.24 16.51
CA ARG A 82 14.68 -1.06 16.15
C ARG A 82 15.41 -2.39 16.14
N VAL A 83 16.18 -2.62 15.11
CA VAL A 83 16.98 -3.82 14.88
C VAL A 83 18.43 -3.39 14.66
N PRO A 84 19.35 -3.64 15.62
CA PRO A 84 20.72 -3.15 15.54
C PRO A 84 21.50 -3.68 14.33
N GLU A 85 21.38 -4.96 14.04
CA GLU A 85 22.08 -5.64 12.95
C GLU A 85 21.17 -6.69 12.32
N ILE A 86 21.16 -6.79 10.99
CA ILE A 86 20.37 -7.79 10.28
C ILE A 86 21.08 -8.28 9.01
N ASP A 87 21.06 -9.58 8.78
CA ASP A 87 21.70 -10.21 7.63
C ASP A 87 20.70 -10.34 6.46
N GLN A 88 20.81 -9.45 5.46
CA GLN A 88 19.95 -9.49 4.29
C GLN A 88 20.50 -10.43 3.19
N ASP A 89 21.72 -10.89 3.27
CA ASP A 89 22.18 -12.00 2.41
C ASP A 89 21.40 -13.29 2.71
N GLU A 90 20.94 -13.43 3.98
CA GLU A 90 20.04 -14.50 4.43
C GLU A 90 18.54 -14.07 4.41
N TYR A 91 18.20 -12.94 3.80
CA TYR A 91 16.84 -12.38 3.70
C TYR A 91 16.14 -12.18 5.06
N GLN A 92 16.89 -11.89 6.11
CA GLN A 92 16.31 -11.74 7.45
C GLN A 92 15.37 -10.54 7.59
N MET A 93 15.62 -9.41 6.88
CA MET A 93 14.69 -8.28 6.85
C MET A 93 13.32 -8.70 6.29
N THR A 94 13.34 -9.43 5.20
CA THR A 94 12.14 -9.94 4.52
C THR A 94 11.40 -10.96 5.39
N ALA A 95 12.14 -11.88 6.01
CA ALA A 95 11.58 -12.87 6.93
C ALA A 95 10.95 -12.20 8.17
N LEU A 96 11.60 -11.17 8.72
CA LEU A 96 11.08 -10.42 9.87
C LEU A 96 9.79 -9.68 9.51
N MET A 97 9.68 -9.12 8.31
CA MET A 97 8.43 -8.49 7.85
C MET A 97 7.27 -9.50 7.78
N PHE A 98 7.50 -10.70 7.22
CA PHE A 98 6.50 -11.77 7.22
C PHE A 98 6.13 -12.20 8.65
N ARG A 99 7.12 -12.39 9.53
CA ARG A 99 6.86 -12.76 10.92
C ARG A 99 6.05 -11.70 11.66
N ALA A 100 6.29 -10.41 11.38
CA ALA A 100 5.51 -9.34 11.97
C ALA A 100 4.05 -9.37 11.48
N THR A 101 3.83 -9.61 10.19
CA THR A 101 2.46 -9.73 9.65
C THR A 101 1.74 -10.99 10.15
N ASP A 102 2.45 -12.10 10.38
CA ASP A 102 1.89 -13.30 10.99
C ASP A 102 1.47 -13.06 12.46
N GLU A 103 2.25 -12.26 13.21
CA GLU A 103 2.00 -12.02 14.64
C GLU A 103 0.98 -10.91 14.89
N TYR A 104 1.09 -9.78 14.17
CA TYR A 104 0.31 -8.58 14.43
C TYR A 104 -0.76 -8.30 13.36
N GLY A 105 -0.73 -9.01 12.24
CA GLY A 105 -1.55 -8.71 11.09
C GLY A 105 -0.95 -7.62 10.19
N PHE A 106 -1.48 -7.53 8.99
CA PHE A 106 -0.98 -6.64 7.95
C PHE A 106 -1.11 -5.15 8.28
N PHE A 107 -2.13 -4.78 9.06
CA PHE A 107 -2.47 -3.39 9.37
C PHE A 107 -2.00 -2.90 10.73
N GLU A 108 -1.40 -3.78 11.54
CA GLU A 108 -0.94 -3.48 12.89
C GLU A 108 0.54 -3.81 13.11
N SER A 109 1.24 -4.24 12.06
CA SER A 109 2.69 -4.49 12.10
C SER A 109 3.47 -3.18 12.28
N PRO A 110 4.54 -3.17 13.10
CA PRO A 110 5.34 -1.98 13.38
C PRO A 110 6.14 -1.52 12.16
N ALA A 111 6.54 -0.26 12.16
CA ALA A 111 7.64 0.21 11.34
C ALA A 111 8.96 -0.40 11.86
N PHE A 112 9.93 -0.56 10.97
CA PHE A 112 11.25 -1.08 11.29
C PHE A 112 12.34 -0.05 11.04
N MET A 113 13.40 -0.09 11.87
CA MET A 113 14.63 0.64 11.67
C MET A 113 15.79 -0.32 11.87
N TYR A 114 16.58 -0.53 10.83
CA TYR A 114 17.73 -1.43 10.82
C TYR A 114 19.01 -0.59 10.81
N ASP A 115 19.78 -0.61 11.91
CA ASP A 115 20.95 0.27 12.04
C ASP A 115 22.12 -0.18 11.16
N LYS A 116 22.30 -1.50 11.00
CA LYS A 116 23.26 -2.09 10.06
C LYS A 116 22.64 -3.24 9.28
N VAL A 117 22.95 -3.32 8.03
CA VAL A 117 22.46 -4.36 7.12
C VAL A 117 23.66 -5.03 6.45
N LYS A 118 23.71 -6.35 6.48
CA LYS A 118 24.71 -7.12 5.71
C LYS A 118 24.18 -7.35 4.30
N ILE A 119 24.98 -6.95 3.31
CA ILE A 119 24.64 -7.05 1.87
C ILE A 119 25.90 -7.38 1.11
N ASP A 120 25.84 -8.41 0.26
CA ASP A 120 26.96 -8.90 -0.55
C ASP A 120 28.21 -9.22 0.31
N GLY A 121 28.00 -9.78 1.50
CA GLY A 121 29.02 -10.16 2.46
C GLY A 121 29.53 -9.02 3.36
N GLU A 122 29.16 -7.77 3.08
CA GLU A 122 29.66 -6.60 3.79
C GLU A 122 28.59 -5.97 4.70
N TRP A 123 28.99 -5.53 5.89
CA TRP A 123 28.14 -4.79 6.81
C TRP A 123 28.09 -3.30 6.44
N ILE A 124 26.96 -2.84 5.92
CA ILE A 124 26.75 -1.45 5.53
C ILE A 124 25.98 -0.74 6.64
N ASN A 125 26.46 0.45 7.02
CA ASN A 125 25.72 1.30 7.96
C ASN A 125 24.43 1.80 7.33
N GLY A 126 23.35 1.79 8.12
CA GLY A 126 22.07 2.39 7.82
C GLY A 126 21.91 3.77 8.49
N PRO A 127 20.71 4.04 9.02
CA PRO A 127 19.62 3.08 9.06
C PRO A 127 18.89 2.88 7.74
N VAL A 128 18.33 1.68 7.59
CA VAL A 128 17.29 1.40 6.61
C VAL A 128 15.96 1.36 7.35
N VAL A 129 14.95 2.11 6.88
CA VAL A 129 13.61 2.09 7.46
C VAL A 129 12.63 1.34 6.53
N GLY A 130 11.75 0.55 7.12
CA GLY A 130 10.74 -0.24 6.40
C GLY A 130 9.39 -0.20 7.09
N ASN A 131 8.33 -0.54 6.38
CA ASN A 131 6.95 -0.56 6.86
C ASN A 131 6.49 0.74 7.57
N PHE A 132 7.06 1.87 7.20
CA PHE A 132 6.88 3.17 7.88
C PHE A 132 5.46 3.77 7.70
N GLN A 133 4.65 3.27 6.79
CA GLN A 133 3.22 3.58 6.64
C GLN A 133 2.33 2.32 6.72
N GLY A 134 2.87 1.20 7.19
CA GLY A 134 2.15 -0.08 7.27
C GLY A 134 1.04 -0.07 8.32
N HIS A 135 1.33 0.37 9.53
CA HIS A 135 0.34 0.44 10.60
C HIS A 135 -0.75 1.49 10.30
N VAL A 136 -2.04 1.16 10.52
CA VAL A 136 -3.17 2.06 10.19
C VAL A 136 -3.09 3.38 10.95
N ASN A 137 -2.60 3.41 12.19
CA ASN A 137 -2.46 4.64 12.97
C ASN A 137 -1.55 5.69 12.29
N THR A 138 -0.70 5.27 11.36
CA THR A 138 0.13 6.19 10.57
C THR A 138 -0.69 7.12 9.68
N ASP A 139 -1.93 6.73 9.33
CA ASP A 139 -2.87 7.61 8.60
C ASP A 139 -3.24 8.85 9.43
N CYS A 140 -3.31 8.72 10.76
CA CYS A 140 -3.48 9.87 11.64
C CYS A 140 -2.16 10.64 11.82
N ILE A 141 -1.08 9.94 12.19
CA ILE A 141 0.19 10.58 12.59
C ILE A 141 0.77 11.41 11.45
N ALA A 142 0.75 10.90 10.21
CA ALA A 142 1.26 11.62 9.04
C ALA A 142 0.58 12.98 8.81
N PHE A 143 -0.67 13.14 9.25
CA PHE A 143 -1.46 14.37 9.12
C PHE A 143 -1.64 15.13 10.45
N GLY A 144 -0.87 14.80 11.49
CA GLY A 144 -0.91 15.49 12.77
C GLY A 144 -2.16 15.24 13.61
N LEU A 145 -2.83 14.12 13.36
CA LEU A 145 -4.00 13.70 14.12
C LEU A 145 -3.58 12.71 15.20
N GLU A 146 -4.23 12.76 16.35
CA GLU A 146 -4.04 11.75 17.40
C GLU A 146 -4.74 10.44 17.00
N PRO A 147 -4.02 9.31 16.89
CA PRO A 147 -4.64 8.03 16.64
C PRO A 147 -5.39 7.51 17.87
N ASP A 148 -6.41 6.70 17.65
CA ASP A 148 -7.06 5.97 18.73
C ASP A 148 -6.13 4.84 19.21
N PRO A 149 -5.83 4.73 20.50
CA PRO A 149 -4.89 3.73 21.02
C PRO A 149 -5.46 2.30 21.05
N HIS A 150 -6.78 2.14 20.89
CA HIS A 150 -7.47 0.87 21.08
C HIS A 150 -8.20 0.35 19.85
N ASP A 151 -8.53 1.23 18.90
CA ASP A 151 -9.28 0.87 17.70
C ASP A 151 -8.74 1.57 16.45
N ILE A 152 -8.01 0.80 15.64
CA ILE A 152 -7.45 1.28 14.37
C ILE A 152 -8.53 1.74 13.37
N LYS A 153 -9.77 1.23 13.47
CA LYS A 153 -10.88 1.65 12.60
C LYS A 153 -11.32 3.08 12.93
N VAL A 154 -11.31 3.44 14.21
CA VAL A 154 -11.57 4.81 14.66
C VAL A 154 -10.49 5.76 14.12
N SER A 155 -9.21 5.38 14.24
CA SER A 155 -8.09 6.12 13.66
C SER A 155 -8.28 6.33 12.15
N TYR A 156 -8.58 5.26 11.43
CA TYR A 156 -8.75 5.30 9.98
C TYR A 156 -9.88 6.25 9.55
N ARG A 157 -11.05 6.16 10.18
CA ARG A 157 -12.17 7.06 9.90
C ARG A 157 -11.89 8.51 10.30
N ARG A 158 -11.11 8.73 11.37
CA ARG A 158 -10.63 10.07 11.76
C ARG A 158 -9.76 10.68 10.65
N ALA A 159 -8.84 9.91 10.08
CA ALA A 159 -8.03 10.34 8.94
C ALA A 159 -8.89 10.61 7.70
N LYS A 160 -9.84 9.72 7.35
CA LYS A 160 -10.79 9.95 6.24
C LYS A 160 -11.61 11.23 6.43
N ALA A 161 -12.08 11.50 7.65
CA ALA A 161 -12.81 12.73 7.97
C ALA A 161 -11.95 13.97 7.79
N HIS A 162 -10.66 13.91 8.16
CA HIS A 162 -9.70 15.00 7.92
C HIS A 162 -9.47 15.23 6.43
N MET A 163 -9.28 14.16 5.64
CA MET A 163 -9.15 14.27 4.18
C MET A 163 -10.37 14.91 3.53
N ASN A 164 -11.57 14.57 3.98
CA ASN A 164 -12.78 15.23 3.50
C ASN A 164 -12.77 16.73 3.82
N LYS A 165 -12.35 17.15 5.03
CA LYS A 165 -12.23 18.56 5.38
C LYS A 165 -11.24 19.31 4.49
N LEU A 166 -10.09 18.70 4.14
CA LEU A 166 -9.13 19.28 3.22
C LEU A 166 -9.75 19.52 1.84
N LEU A 167 -10.46 18.53 1.30
CA LEU A 167 -11.12 18.63 0.00
C LEU A 167 -12.33 19.59 0.02
N ASP A 168 -13.01 19.74 1.15
CA ASP A 168 -14.13 20.67 1.33
C ASP A 168 -13.63 22.13 1.56
N SER A 169 -12.36 22.32 1.85
CA SER A 169 -11.78 23.67 2.04
C SER A 169 -11.57 24.43 0.75
N THR A 170 -11.69 23.76 -0.39
CA THR A 170 -11.52 24.35 -1.73
C THR A 170 -12.86 24.36 -2.48
N GLU A 171 -13.09 25.39 -3.31
CA GLU A 171 -14.36 25.56 -4.03
C GLU A 171 -14.64 24.43 -5.02
N ASP A 172 -13.59 23.85 -5.63
CA ASP A 172 -13.70 22.79 -6.63
C ASP A 172 -13.59 21.37 -6.04
N GLY A 173 -13.39 21.24 -4.72
CA GLY A 173 -13.26 19.98 -4.03
C GLY A 173 -11.97 19.21 -4.34
N ARG A 174 -10.90 19.94 -4.72
CA ARG A 174 -9.53 19.41 -4.90
C ARG A 174 -8.73 19.52 -3.61
N TRP A 175 -7.53 18.94 -3.62
CA TRP A 175 -6.57 19.18 -2.55
C TRP A 175 -6.20 20.67 -2.52
N PRO A 176 -6.06 21.28 -1.34
CA PRO A 176 -5.51 22.61 -1.23
C PRO A 176 -4.06 22.62 -1.73
N GLU A 177 -3.61 23.76 -2.22
CA GLU A 177 -2.25 23.97 -2.73
C GLU A 177 -1.55 25.07 -1.93
N ILE A 178 -0.31 24.80 -1.53
CA ILE A 178 0.62 25.80 -0.96
C ILE A 178 1.92 25.67 -1.74
N ALA A 179 2.29 26.72 -2.47
CA ALA A 179 3.49 26.72 -3.30
C ALA A 179 4.75 26.39 -2.49
N PRO A 180 5.67 25.60 -3.04
CA PRO A 180 6.93 25.26 -2.36
C PRO A 180 7.81 26.50 -2.18
N VAL A 181 8.72 26.43 -1.21
CA VAL A 181 9.75 27.45 -0.95
C VAL A 181 11.10 26.88 -1.35
N GLU A 182 11.78 27.56 -2.27
CA GLU A 182 13.12 27.18 -2.71
C GLU A 182 14.18 27.66 -1.72
N LEU A 183 14.99 26.73 -1.21
CA LEU A 183 16.15 27.01 -0.36
C LEU A 183 17.40 27.15 -1.21
N GLY A 184 18.35 27.90 -0.67
CA GLY A 184 19.72 27.92 -1.18
C GLY A 184 20.34 26.50 -1.03
N ARG A 185 21.25 26.15 -1.94
CA ARG A 185 21.91 24.83 -1.92
C ARG A 185 22.56 24.51 -0.58
N ASP A 186 23.21 25.52 0.03
CA ASP A 186 23.95 25.36 1.30
C ASP A 186 23.01 25.25 2.53
N GLU A 187 21.71 25.55 2.34
CA GLU A 187 20.69 25.46 3.38
C GLU A 187 19.95 24.12 3.33
N ALA A 188 20.10 23.37 2.22
CA ALA A 188 19.39 22.12 1.98
C ALA A 188 20.13 20.91 2.59
N PRO A 189 19.55 20.22 3.59
CA PRO A 189 20.20 19.08 4.24
C PRO A 189 20.59 17.94 3.28
N CYS A 190 19.82 17.71 2.23
CA CYS A 190 20.14 16.69 1.22
C CYS A 190 21.39 17.02 0.38
N LYS A 191 21.99 18.21 0.53
CA LYS A 191 23.18 18.66 -0.19
C LYS A 191 24.46 18.70 0.67
N GLU A 192 24.45 18.14 1.88
CA GLU A 192 25.60 18.14 2.81
C GLU A 192 26.84 17.45 2.23
N ILE A 193 26.68 16.33 1.57
CA ILE A 193 27.73 15.56 0.91
C ILE A 193 27.40 15.48 -0.58
N THR A 194 28.41 15.64 -1.41
CA THR A 194 28.28 15.51 -2.87
C THR A 194 29.28 14.50 -3.38
N LEU A 195 28.80 13.52 -4.14
CA LEU A 195 29.58 12.58 -4.92
C LEU A 195 29.33 12.86 -6.41
N SER A 196 30.37 12.92 -7.21
CA SER A 196 30.25 13.23 -8.64
C SER A 196 31.11 12.29 -9.50
N GLY A 197 30.66 12.03 -10.71
CA GLY A 197 31.39 11.18 -11.65
C GLY A 197 31.75 9.82 -11.06
N ASP A 198 33.04 9.49 -10.99
CA ASP A 198 33.53 8.20 -10.52
C ASP A 198 33.39 7.99 -9.00
N GLU A 199 33.10 9.04 -8.23
CA GLU A 199 32.80 8.91 -6.81
C GLU A 199 31.40 8.33 -6.56
N CYS A 200 30.50 8.41 -7.54
CA CYS A 200 29.16 7.85 -7.44
C CYS A 200 29.24 6.32 -7.43
N ASP A 201 28.80 5.70 -6.33
CA ASP A 201 28.70 4.26 -6.23
C ASP A 201 27.49 3.87 -5.38
N LEU A 202 26.38 3.51 -6.04
CA LEU A 202 25.14 3.07 -5.41
C LEU A 202 25.31 1.77 -4.60
N THR A 203 26.31 0.97 -4.88
CA THR A 203 26.57 -0.29 -4.18
C THR A 203 27.12 -0.09 -2.78
N LYS A 204 27.62 1.11 -2.48
CA LYS A 204 28.10 1.48 -1.11
C LYS A 204 26.98 1.83 -0.14
N PHE A 205 25.76 1.98 -0.62
CA PHE A 205 24.60 2.29 0.22
C PHE A 205 23.77 1.04 0.46
N ALA A 206 23.03 1.00 1.59
CA ALA A 206 22.25 -0.17 2.00
C ALA A 206 20.91 -0.31 1.22
N PHE A 207 20.94 -0.14 -0.11
CA PHE A 207 19.82 -0.56 -0.96
C PHE A 207 19.77 -2.08 -0.98
N VAL A 208 18.59 -2.66 -0.82
CA VAL A 208 18.45 -4.09 -0.61
C VAL A 208 17.81 -4.81 -1.81
N LYS A 209 18.14 -6.08 -1.95
CA LYS A 209 17.39 -7.06 -2.71
C LYS A 209 16.35 -7.63 -1.77
N THR A 210 15.05 -7.28 -1.97
CA THR A 210 14.00 -7.61 -1.01
C THR A 210 13.60 -9.08 -1.07
N ASN A 211 13.35 -9.63 -2.27
CA ASN A 211 12.99 -11.03 -2.43
C ASN A 211 14.13 -11.84 -3.06
N PRO A 212 14.24 -13.14 -2.74
CA PRO A 212 15.26 -14.01 -3.36
C PRO A 212 15.20 -14.06 -4.89
N ALA A 213 14.00 -13.91 -5.44
CA ALA A 213 13.75 -13.96 -6.88
C ALA A 213 13.77 -12.59 -7.58
N ASP A 214 13.96 -11.48 -6.85
CA ASP A 214 14.18 -10.17 -7.48
C ASP A 214 15.47 -10.19 -8.32
N ALA A 215 15.52 -9.39 -9.38
CA ALA A 215 16.67 -9.33 -10.28
C ALA A 215 17.97 -8.88 -9.57
N GLY A 216 17.85 -7.95 -8.62
CA GLY A 216 18.97 -7.38 -7.90
C GLY A 216 18.55 -6.49 -6.74
N ARG A 217 19.42 -5.55 -6.38
CA ARG A 217 19.15 -4.48 -5.40
C ARG A 217 18.35 -3.38 -6.08
N TYR A 218 17.50 -2.70 -5.31
CA TYR A 218 16.59 -1.67 -5.84
C TYR A 218 16.56 -0.41 -5.00
N VAL A 219 16.42 0.73 -5.67
CA VAL A 219 15.80 1.92 -5.08
C VAL A 219 14.29 1.76 -5.29
N ASN A 220 13.60 1.16 -4.32
CA ASN A 220 12.17 0.83 -4.46
C ASN A 220 11.22 1.79 -3.74
N THR A 221 11.75 2.84 -3.12
CA THR A 221 11.02 3.90 -2.41
C THR A 221 11.37 5.29 -2.90
N GLY A 222 12.13 5.39 -3.98
CA GLY A 222 12.51 6.68 -4.54
C GLY A 222 11.33 7.41 -5.19
N SER A 223 11.17 8.69 -4.88
CA SER A 223 10.33 9.59 -5.68
C SER A 223 11.13 10.06 -6.87
N VAL A 224 10.76 9.61 -8.06
CA VAL A 224 11.46 9.86 -9.33
C VAL A 224 10.88 11.11 -9.97
N PHE A 225 11.67 12.18 -10.01
CA PHE A 225 11.32 13.47 -10.57
C PHE A 225 11.68 13.50 -12.05
N THR A 226 10.76 13.96 -12.87
CA THR A 226 10.91 14.19 -14.32
C THR A 226 10.29 15.52 -14.68
N SER A 227 10.82 16.17 -15.71
CA SER A 227 10.32 17.44 -16.22
C SER A 227 10.29 17.41 -17.74
N ASP A 228 9.31 18.05 -18.33
CA ASP A 228 9.14 18.21 -19.76
C ASP A 228 8.55 19.59 -20.04
N PRO A 229 9.05 20.34 -21.05
CA PRO A 229 8.61 21.71 -21.31
C PRO A 229 7.13 21.83 -21.70
N GLU A 230 6.52 20.77 -22.23
CA GLU A 230 5.11 20.76 -22.66
C GLU A 230 4.20 20.06 -21.64
N LEU A 231 4.70 19.00 -20.97
CA LEU A 231 3.94 18.18 -20.03
C LEU A 231 4.09 18.64 -18.57
N GLY A 232 5.01 19.57 -18.27
CA GLY A 232 5.26 20.12 -16.95
C GLY A 232 6.18 19.24 -16.09
N ASN A 233 5.98 19.28 -14.78
CA ASN A 233 6.76 18.54 -13.79
C ASN A 233 5.94 17.38 -13.25
N ASN A 234 6.62 16.30 -12.87
CA ASN A 234 6.00 15.14 -12.24
C ASN A 234 6.99 14.45 -11.31
N PHE A 235 6.49 13.87 -10.24
CA PHE A 235 7.21 12.85 -9.51
C PHE A 235 6.33 11.64 -9.21
N GLY A 236 6.94 10.46 -9.22
CA GLY A 236 6.23 9.21 -8.95
C GLY A 236 7.16 8.15 -8.40
N THR A 237 6.62 7.20 -7.65
CA THR A 237 7.38 6.04 -7.19
C THR A 237 7.50 5.06 -8.34
N TYR A 238 8.70 4.96 -8.90
CA TYR A 238 9.09 3.95 -9.87
C TYR A 238 10.25 3.16 -9.27
N ARG A 239 10.12 1.84 -9.19
CA ARG A 239 11.24 1.02 -8.72
C ARG A 239 12.40 1.14 -9.71
N CYS A 240 13.61 1.32 -9.18
CA CYS A 240 14.80 1.44 -9.99
C CYS A 240 15.78 0.29 -9.64
N GLU A 241 16.00 -0.60 -10.61
CA GLU A 241 16.94 -1.72 -10.47
C GLU A 241 18.38 -1.19 -10.54
N ILE A 242 19.19 -1.47 -9.53
CA ILE A 242 20.61 -1.12 -9.52
C ILE A 242 21.36 -2.19 -10.32
N THR A 243 21.90 -1.82 -11.46
CA THR A 243 22.62 -2.74 -12.38
C THR A 243 24.12 -2.54 -12.40
N GLY A 244 24.60 -1.57 -11.64
CA GLY A 244 26.03 -1.27 -11.49
C GLY A 244 26.21 -0.07 -10.55
N PRO A 245 27.46 0.30 -10.27
CA PRO A 245 27.74 1.43 -9.36
C PRO A 245 27.03 2.72 -9.73
N ARG A 246 26.86 2.99 -11.03
CA ARG A 246 26.28 4.21 -11.58
C ARG A 246 25.17 3.96 -12.58
N THR A 247 24.53 2.81 -12.57
CA THR A 247 23.49 2.50 -13.56
C THR A 247 22.22 2.02 -12.89
N LEU A 248 21.10 2.63 -13.26
CA LEU A 248 19.76 2.29 -12.83
C LEU A 248 18.86 2.01 -14.03
N ARG A 249 18.00 0.99 -13.93
CA ARG A 249 16.86 0.78 -14.83
C ARG A 249 15.60 1.30 -14.16
N ILE A 250 14.87 2.19 -14.81
CA ILE A 250 13.70 2.89 -14.24
C ILE A 250 12.44 2.20 -14.74
N ASN A 251 11.75 1.47 -13.88
CA ASN A 251 10.47 0.85 -14.23
C ASN A 251 9.31 1.83 -14.03
N SER A 252 9.10 2.69 -15.01
CA SER A 252 7.85 3.44 -15.15
C SER A 252 6.97 2.78 -16.21
N GLU A 253 5.71 2.53 -15.90
CA GLU A 253 4.76 1.98 -16.88
C GLU A 253 4.44 3.01 -17.96
N LYS A 254 4.13 2.54 -19.18
CA LYS A 254 3.88 3.42 -20.35
C LYS A 254 2.78 4.47 -20.16
N ASN A 255 1.87 4.24 -19.23
CA ASN A 255 0.80 5.19 -18.88
C ASN A 255 1.21 6.19 -17.80
N HIS A 256 2.35 6.01 -17.13
CA HIS A 256 2.85 6.95 -16.12
C HIS A 256 3.41 8.23 -16.75
N ALA A 257 3.28 9.34 -16.05
CA ALA A 257 3.72 10.64 -16.54
C ALA A 257 5.23 10.67 -16.81
N GLY A 258 6.06 10.15 -15.91
CA GLY A 258 7.51 10.11 -16.11
C GLY A 258 7.95 9.36 -17.37
N TYR A 259 7.30 8.21 -17.71
CA TYR A 259 7.58 7.52 -18.96
C TYR A 259 7.22 8.37 -20.18
N LYS A 260 6.03 9.01 -20.14
CA LYS A 260 5.53 9.84 -21.25
C LYS A 260 6.43 11.07 -21.48
N MET A 261 6.93 11.69 -20.42
CA MET A 261 7.85 12.82 -20.51
C MET A 261 9.18 12.43 -21.18
N LEU A 262 9.79 11.31 -20.76
CA LEU A 262 11.01 10.81 -21.39
C LEU A 262 10.77 10.38 -22.84
N LEU A 263 9.61 9.80 -23.14
CA LEU A 263 9.23 9.44 -24.50
C LEU A 263 9.02 10.68 -25.39
N ALA A 264 8.35 11.71 -24.88
CA ALA A 264 8.12 12.97 -25.60
C ALA A 264 9.46 13.66 -25.92
N ALA A 265 10.37 13.74 -24.96
CA ALA A 265 11.72 14.26 -25.17
C ALA A 265 12.47 13.46 -26.26
N ARG A 266 12.39 12.13 -26.24
CA ARG A 266 12.94 11.24 -27.27
C ARG A 266 12.35 11.52 -28.65
N GLU A 267 11.02 11.67 -28.74
CA GLU A 267 10.29 11.96 -30.00
C GLU A 267 10.64 13.33 -30.58
N ARG A 268 10.95 14.31 -29.74
CA ARG A 268 11.51 15.61 -30.18
C ARG A 268 12.96 15.52 -30.66
N GLY A 269 13.62 14.36 -30.52
CA GLY A 269 15.01 14.15 -30.95
C GLY A 269 16.05 14.58 -29.91
N GLU A 270 15.67 14.82 -28.68
CA GLU A 270 16.60 15.06 -27.58
C GLU A 270 17.46 13.83 -27.33
N LYS A 271 18.72 14.03 -26.96
CA LYS A 271 19.68 12.95 -26.76
C LYS A 271 19.72 12.47 -25.31
N VAL A 272 19.41 13.37 -24.39
CA VAL A 272 19.53 13.16 -22.95
C VAL A 272 18.29 13.69 -22.26
N GLY A 273 17.70 12.87 -21.40
CA GLY A 273 16.70 13.26 -20.43
C GLY A 273 17.34 13.33 -19.03
N HIS A 274 16.90 14.26 -18.19
CA HIS A 274 17.38 14.36 -16.81
C HIS A 274 16.36 13.76 -15.85
N VAL A 275 16.85 13.05 -14.83
CA VAL A 275 16.04 12.43 -13.79
C VAL A 275 16.71 12.66 -12.44
N SER A 276 15.92 13.04 -11.44
CA SER A 276 16.35 13.11 -10.04
C SER A 276 15.49 12.20 -9.18
N ILE A 277 16.10 11.42 -8.29
CA ILE A 277 15.40 10.45 -7.42
C ILE A 277 15.63 10.88 -5.98
N ALA A 278 14.57 11.30 -5.29
CA ALA A 278 14.62 11.59 -3.87
C ALA A 278 14.35 10.32 -3.06
N VAL A 279 15.23 10.01 -2.10
CA VAL A 279 15.12 8.89 -1.16
C VAL A 279 15.11 9.43 0.26
N GLY A 280 14.30 8.84 1.14
CA GLY A 280 14.17 9.33 2.52
C GLY A 280 13.42 10.65 2.61
N GLN A 281 12.46 10.87 1.74
CA GLN A 281 11.57 12.02 1.72
C GLN A 281 10.53 11.96 2.84
N ASP A 282 9.85 13.07 3.10
CA ASP A 282 8.77 13.13 4.09
C ASP A 282 7.59 12.22 3.71
N PRO A 283 6.72 11.84 4.69
CA PRO A 283 5.67 10.85 4.47
C PRO A 283 4.60 11.29 3.47
N ILE A 284 4.40 12.60 3.23
CA ILE A 284 3.39 13.10 2.29
C ILE A 284 3.92 13.10 0.86
N ILE A 285 5.20 13.40 0.65
CA ILE A 285 5.86 13.23 -0.65
C ILE A 285 5.85 11.74 -1.04
N TRP A 286 6.17 10.84 -0.11
CA TRP A 286 6.07 9.40 -0.35
C TRP A 286 4.66 8.99 -0.76
N LEU A 287 3.64 9.45 -0.03
CA LEU A 287 2.24 9.18 -0.32
C LEU A 287 1.83 9.65 -1.72
N LEU A 288 2.15 10.90 -2.07
CA LEU A 288 1.81 11.47 -3.38
C LEU A 288 2.54 10.77 -4.53
N SER A 289 3.79 10.39 -4.33
CA SER A 289 4.54 9.66 -5.34
C SER A 289 4.02 8.22 -5.57
N GLY A 290 3.49 7.59 -4.52
CA GLY A 290 2.98 6.20 -4.57
C GLY A 290 1.50 6.07 -4.94
N ALA A 291 0.69 7.11 -4.77
CA ALA A 291 -0.75 7.06 -4.94
C ALA A 291 -1.26 8.10 -5.98
N PRO A 292 -2.25 7.78 -6.81
CA PRO A 292 -2.79 8.68 -7.84
C PRO A 292 -3.70 9.75 -7.23
N LEU A 293 -3.19 10.57 -6.33
CA LEU A 293 -3.92 11.62 -5.62
C LEU A 293 -3.99 12.92 -6.43
N ALA A 294 -2.89 13.31 -7.07
CA ALA A 294 -2.81 14.48 -7.94
C ALA A 294 -3.31 14.10 -9.33
N ARG A 295 -4.57 14.40 -9.63
CA ARG A 295 -5.14 14.11 -10.94
C ARG A 295 -5.30 15.38 -11.76
N GLN A 296 -4.74 15.37 -12.97
CA GLN A 296 -5.02 16.40 -13.98
C GLN A 296 -6.52 16.42 -14.32
N ARG A 297 -7.07 17.61 -14.45
CA ARG A 297 -8.34 17.85 -15.13
C ARG A 297 -8.13 18.87 -16.23
N GLY A 298 -8.30 18.39 -17.46
CA GLY A 298 -8.58 19.19 -18.67
C GLY A 298 -7.43 20.03 -19.20
N ASP A 299 -6.92 20.98 -18.50
CA ASP A 299 -6.20 22.13 -19.07
C ASP A 299 -4.94 22.59 -18.33
N GLY A 300 -4.41 21.80 -17.39
CA GLY A 300 -3.21 22.22 -16.67
C GLY A 300 -2.37 21.10 -16.09
N ALA A 301 -1.05 21.32 -16.07
CA ALA A 301 -0.14 20.54 -15.26
C ALA A 301 -0.50 20.74 -13.77
N VAL A 302 -0.55 19.65 -13.02
CA VAL A 302 -0.78 19.69 -11.57
C VAL A 302 0.57 19.93 -10.89
N ASP A 303 0.66 20.92 -10.01
CA ASP A 303 1.84 21.10 -9.16
C ASP A 303 1.73 20.16 -7.94
N GLU A 304 2.31 18.97 -8.07
CA GLU A 304 2.30 17.97 -7.00
C GLU A 304 3.06 18.43 -5.75
N LEU A 305 4.06 19.30 -5.89
CA LEU A 305 4.77 19.89 -4.75
C LEU A 305 3.89 20.89 -3.99
N ALA A 306 3.09 21.66 -4.70
CA ALA A 306 2.11 22.57 -4.09
C ALA A 306 0.99 21.79 -3.39
N ILE A 307 0.52 20.68 -3.97
CA ILE A 307 -0.45 19.77 -3.33
C ILE A 307 0.15 19.19 -2.04
N ALA A 308 1.42 18.76 -2.06
CA ALA A 308 2.09 18.29 -0.86
C ALA A 308 2.09 19.37 0.25
N GLY A 309 2.40 20.60 -0.10
CA GLY A 309 2.30 21.74 0.80
C GLY A 309 0.90 21.95 1.37
N GLY A 310 -0.11 21.88 0.51
CA GLY A 310 -1.53 21.99 0.90
C GLY A 310 -2.02 20.87 1.82
N MET A 311 -1.69 19.62 1.52
CA MET A 311 -2.03 18.47 2.36
C MET A 311 -1.34 18.53 3.73
N ARG A 312 -0.15 19.09 3.82
CA ARG A 312 0.61 19.31 5.06
C ARG A 312 0.15 20.53 5.84
N GLY A 313 -0.53 21.49 5.19
CA GLY A 313 -0.82 22.82 5.74
C GLY A 313 0.42 23.71 5.92
N LYS A 314 1.56 23.37 5.28
CA LYS A 314 2.84 24.10 5.32
C LYS A 314 3.55 23.94 3.97
N ALA A 315 4.11 25.03 3.44
CA ALA A 315 4.94 24.98 2.24
C ALA A 315 6.04 23.92 2.35
N LEU A 316 6.26 23.18 1.28
CA LEU A 316 7.37 22.26 1.17
C LEU A 316 8.65 23.05 0.88
N GLU A 317 9.72 22.77 1.62
CA GLU A 317 11.04 23.30 1.31
C GLU A 317 11.70 22.42 0.25
N VAL A 318 12.10 23.06 -0.85
CA VAL A 318 12.70 22.40 -2.02
C VAL A 318 14.04 23.03 -2.36
N VAL A 319 14.85 22.32 -3.12
CA VAL A 319 16.13 22.79 -3.62
C VAL A 319 16.30 22.34 -5.07
N LYS A 320 17.03 23.11 -5.88
CA LYS A 320 17.38 22.67 -7.23
C LYS A 320 18.27 21.44 -7.23
N SER A 321 18.01 20.55 -8.18
CA SER A 321 18.96 19.51 -8.55
C SER A 321 20.30 20.12 -8.98
N ASP A 322 21.42 19.41 -8.74
CA ASP A 322 22.74 19.91 -9.15
C ASP A 322 22.97 19.79 -10.66
N THR A 323 22.19 18.94 -11.34
CA THR A 323 22.35 18.65 -12.78
C THR A 323 21.21 19.15 -13.66
N SER A 324 20.15 19.72 -13.05
CA SER A 324 18.98 20.22 -13.78
C SER A 324 18.22 21.28 -12.99
N GLU A 325 17.25 21.94 -13.63
CA GLU A 325 16.37 22.93 -12.99
C GLU A 325 15.23 22.29 -12.16
N MET A 326 15.18 20.97 -12.04
CA MET A 326 14.15 20.29 -11.26
C MET A 326 14.27 20.63 -9.77
N LEU A 327 13.15 20.94 -9.15
CA LEU A 327 13.04 21.13 -7.70
C LEU A 327 12.79 19.78 -7.03
N VAL A 328 13.60 19.47 -6.01
CA VAL A 328 13.51 18.23 -5.21
C VAL A 328 13.35 18.56 -3.72
N PRO A 329 12.79 17.67 -2.88
CA PRO A 329 12.64 17.94 -1.45
C PRO A 329 13.99 18.18 -0.77
N ALA A 330 14.14 19.37 -0.14
CA ALA A 330 15.40 19.80 0.48
C ALA A 330 15.79 18.93 1.69
N HIS A 331 14.81 18.33 2.37
CA HIS A 331 15.01 17.50 3.56
C HIS A 331 15.06 15.99 3.28
N ALA A 332 15.06 15.57 2.01
CA ALA A 332 15.32 14.18 1.67
C ALA A 332 16.68 13.71 2.23
N GLU A 333 16.83 12.43 2.42
CA GLU A 333 18.08 11.84 2.91
C GLU A 333 19.14 11.78 1.80
N MET A 334 18.70 11.57 0.56
CA MET A 334 19.55 11.44 -0.61
C MET A 334 18.82 11.88 -1.88
N ILE A 335 19.55 12.52 -2.78
CA ILE A 335 19.12 12.79 -4.16
C ILE A 335 20.10 12.09 -5.11
N ILE A 336 19.58 11.20 -5.96
CA ILE A 336 20.34 10.51 -7.00
C ILE A 336 19.98 11.19 -8.33
N GLU A 337 20.94 11.81 -8.98
CA GLU A 337 20.75 12.54 -10.22
C GLU A 337 21.48 11.87 -11.38
N GLY A 338 20.87 11.89 -12.55
CA GLY A 338 21.51 11.26 -13.70
C GLY A 338 20.86 11.57 -15.03
N GLU A 339 21.50 11.04 -16.05
CA GLU A 339 21.17 11.21 -17.46
C GLU A 339 20.59 9.93 -18.05
N VAL A 340 19.43 10.06 -18.69
CA VAL A 340 18.78 9.01 -19.46
C VAL A 340 19.17 9.18 -20.93
N PRO A 341 19.93 8.24 -21.52
CA PRO A 341 20.28 8.32 -22.94
C PRO A 341 19.05 7.98 -23.79
N LEU A 342 18.41 8.99 -24.33
CA LEU A 342 17.15 8.89 -25.05
C LEU A 342 17.28 8.22 -26.43
N ASP A 343 18.45 8.27 -27.05
CA ASP A 343 18.75 7.60 -28.33
C ASP A 343 19.24 6.16 -28.15
N ALA A 344 19.52 5.73 -26.93
CA ALA A 344 19.94 4.36 -26.64
C ALA A 344 18.77 3.36 -26.65
N PRO A 345 19.03 2.06 -26.86
CA PRO A 345 18.02 1.02 -26.70
C PRO A 345 17.48 0.97 -25.27
N LEU A 346 16.16 0.78 -25.16
CA LEU A 346 15.52 0.49 -23.88
C LEU A 346 15.97 -0.89 -23.36
N GLN A 347 15.96 -1.07 -22.04
CA GLN A 347 16.47 -2.28 -21.41
C GLN A 347 15.34 -3.13 -20.79
N THR A 348 15.67 -4.34 -20.34
CA THR A 348 14.79 -5.23 -19.59
C THR A 348 15.06 -5.05 -18.10
N GLU A 349 14.01 -4.94 -17.28
CA GLU A 349 14.06 -4.76 -15.84
C GLU A 349 13.31 -5.91 -15.14
N GLY A 350 13.73 -6.26 -13.93
CA GLY A 350 13.12 -7.31 -13.12
C GLY A 350 13.61 -8.73 -13.46
N PRO A 351 13.00 -9.76 -12.86
CA PRO A 351 11.72 -9.78 -12.11
C PRO A 351 11.78 -9.06 -10.76
N PHE A 352 10.62 -8.74 -10.19
CA PHE A 352 10.48 -8.05 -8.90
C PHE A 352 9.17 -8.44 -8.22
N GLY A 353 9.16 -8.51 -6.87
CA GLY A 353 7.96 -8.76 -6.08
C GLY A 353 6.91 -7.64 -6.22
N GLU A 354 5.69 -7.99 -6.63
CA GLU A 354 4.61 -7.04 -6.93
C GLU A 354 3.61 -6.90 -5.77
N MET A 355 2.77 -5.87 -5.85
CA MET A 355 1.81 -5.49 -4.80
C MET A 355 0.75 -6.58 -4.46
N PHE A 356 0.50 -7.53 -5.35
CA PHE A 356 -0.36 -8.69 -5.09
C PHE A 356 0.32 -9.81 -4.27
N GLY A 357 1.58 -9.63 -3.84
CA GLY A 357 2.35 -10.64 -3.11
C GLY A 357 2.91 -11.75 -4.00
N TYR A 358 2.96 -11.53 -5.29
CA TYR A 358 3.50 -12.47 -6.30
C TYR A 358 4.71 -11.86 -7.00
N LEU A 359 5.58 -12.72 -7.52
CA LEU A 359 6.67 -12.28 -8.37
C LEU A 359 6.12 -11.81 -9.72
N GLY A 360 6.37 -10.54 -10.05
CA GLY A 360 6.04 -9.99 -11.35
C GLY A 360 7.02 -10.42 -12.44
N PRO A 361 6.59 -10.46 -13.71
CA PRO A 361 7.46 -10.78 -14.84
C PRO A 361 8.48 -9.67 -15.10
N GLN A 362 9.51 -10.02 -15.86
CA GLN A 362 10.41 -9.02 -16.42
C GLN A 362 9.65 -7.99 -17.26
N LYS A 363 10.00 -6.73 -17.10
CA LYS A 363 9.47 -5.62 -17.89
C LYS A 363 10.42 -5.33 -19.05
N GLN A 364 9.87 -5.41 -20.24
CA GLN A 364 10.62 -5.07 -21.45
C GLN A 364 10.51 -3.58 -21.76
N ALA A 365 11.55 -3.03 -22.37
CA ALA A 365 11.54 -1.67 -22.88
C ALA A 365 11.36 -0.58 -21.79
N VAL A 366 12.16 -0.65 -20.73
CA VAL A 366 12.26 0.42 -19.71
C VAL A 366 13.41 1.37 -20.03
N PHE A 367 13.25 2.62 -19.65
CA PHE A 367 14.36 3.59 -19.67
C PHE A 367 15.40 3.23 -18.59
N TRP A 368 16.63 3.65 -18.81
CA TRP A 368 17.72 3.49 -17.86
C TRP A 368 18.54 4.78 -17.79
N MET A 369 19.23 4.99 -16.70
CA MET A 369 20.02 6.21 -16.51
C MET A 369 21.44 5.92 -16.03
N ASN A 370 22.36 6.78 -16.41
CA ASN A 370 23.69 6.91 -15.83
C ASN A 370 23.61 7.90 -14.67
N VAL A 371 23.97 7.47 -13.48
CA VAL A 371 24.09 8.34 -12.30
C VAL A 371 25.34 9.18 -12.43
N THR A 372 25.18 10.48 -12.40
CA THR A 372 26.25 11.48 -12.53
C THR A 372 26.56 12.17 -11.22
N HIS A 373 25.54 12.33 -10.36
CA HIS A 373 25.66 12.96 -9.04
C HIS A 373 24.82 12.20 -8.01
N ILE A 374 25.35 12.11 -6.80
CA ILE A 374 24.62 11.68 -5.61
C ILE A 374 24.88 12.73 -4.54
N THR A 375 23.84 13.40 -4.06
CA THR A 375 23.94 14.25 -2.89
C THR A 375 23.17 13.63 -1.73
N HIS A 376 23.69 13.74 -0.51
CA HIS A 376 23.05 13.12 0.63
C HIS A 376 23.41 13.80 1.95
N ARG A 377 22.59 13.58 2.95
CA ARG A 377 22.90 13.94 4.34
C ARG A 377 24.10 13.12 4.82
N ARG A 378 24.81 13.59 5.82
CA ARG A 378 26.05 12.95 6.30
C ARG A 378 25.90 11.46 6.57
N ASP A 379 24.87 11.04 7.24
CA ASP A 379 24.54 9.62 7.50
C ASP A 379 23.13 9.36 6.97
N PRO A 380 22.98 9.09 5.65
CA PRO A 380 21.68 9.06 5.01
C PRO A 380 20.86 7.85 5.44
N TRP A 381 19.61 8.09 5.83
CA TRP A 381 18.65 7.02 6.07
C TRP A 381 18.05 6.55 4.75
N LEU A 382 18.07 5.26 4.54
CA LEU A 382 17.44 4.68 3.36
C LEU A 382 16.06 4.14 3.71
N MET A 383 15.21 4.06 2.73
CA MET A 383 13.88 3.47 2.86
C MET A 383 13.80 2.21 2.02
N ASN A 384 13.10 1.19 2.51
CA ASN A 384 12.78 -0.01 1.75
C ASN A 384 11.29 -0.34 1.87
N SER A 385 10.65 -0.63 0.74
CA SER A 385 9.30 -1.16 0.69
C SER A 385 9.33 -2.68 0.55
N PHE A 386 8.62 -3.36 1.44
CA PHE A 386 8.37 -4.80 1.34
C PHE A 386 7.10 -5.03 0.50
N THR A 387 7.21 -4.77 -0.78
CA THR A 387 6.09 -4.76 -1.73
C THR A 387 5.35 -6.11 -1.71
N GLY A 388 4.02 -6.05 -1.52
CA GLY A 388 3.16 -7.24 -1.41
C GLY A 388 3.17 -7.93 -0.03
N MET A 389 4.00 -7.46 0.93
CA MET A 389 4.09 -7.98 2.29
C MET A 389 3.63 -6.97 3.33
N GLN A 390 3.46 -5.72 2.94
CA GLN A 390 3.05 -4.60 3.77
C GLN A 390 2.08 -3.69 3.04
N ARG A 391 1.39 -2.83 3.77
CA ARG A 391 0.67 -1.69 3.20
C ARG A 391 1.70 -0.68 2.65
N GLY A 392 1.59 -0.35 1.36
CA GLY A 392 2.59 0.48 0.67
C GLY A 392 2.58 1.94 1.11
N TYR A 393 1.40 2.50 1.40
CA TYR A 393 1.18 3.90 1.79
C TYR A 393 -0.12 4.04 2.58
N THR A 394 -0.32 5.20 3.23
CA THR A 394 -1.60 5.53 3.88
C THR A 394 -2.73 5.57 2.86
N THR A 395 -3.83 4.85 3.14
CA THR A 395 -4.91 4.64 2.16
C THR A 395 -6.08 5.58 2.30
N SER A 396 -6.23 6.24 3.44
CA SER A 396 -7.35 7.14 3.72
C SER A 396 -7.58 8.23 2.66
N PRO A 397 -6.54 8.92 2.11
CA PRO A 397 -6.75 9.92 1.06
C PRO A 397 -7.27 9.32 -0.25
N VAL A 398 -6.80 8.13 -0.61
CA VAL A 398 -7.19 7.43 -1.85
C VAL A 398 -8.65 6.99 -1.77
N GLU A 399 -9.05 6.39 -0.65
CA GLU A 399 -10.43 5.92 -0.46
C GLU A 399 -11.42 7.08 -0.44
N VAL A 400 -11.08 8.18 0.21
CA VAL A 400 -11.92 9.40 0.21
C VAL A 400 -12.14 9.93 -1.20
N LEU A 401 -11.10 9.97 -2.05
CA LEU A 401 -11.26 10.37 -3.45
C LEU A 401 -12.16 9.41 -4.23
N TYR A 402 -12.01 8.10 -4.03
CA TYR A 402 -12.90 7.12 -4.66
C TYR A 402 -14.35 7.31 -4.19
N GLU A 403 -14.59 7.46 -2.90
CA GLU A 403 -15.93 7.71 -2.35
C GLU A 403 -16.57 8.97 -2.95
N ARG A 404 -15.84 10.10 -2.99
CA ARG A 404 -16.34 11.35 -3.56
C ARG A 404 -16.69 11.23 -5.04
N ILE A 405 -15.89 10.51 -5.81
CA ILE A 405 -16.18 10.24 -7.22
C ILE A 405 -17.41 9.33 -7.36
N MET A 406 -17.52 8.30 -6.54
CA MET A 406 -18.60 7.32 -6.61
C MET A 406 -19.93 7.90 -6.13
N ARG A 407 -19.96 8.75 -5.10
CA ARG A 407 -21.18 9.41 -4.59
C ARG A 407 -21.92 10.24 -5.63
N ARG A 408 -21.25 10.66 -6.71
CA ARG A 408 -21.92 11.33 -7.84
C ARG A 408 -22.90 10.41 -8.59
N SER A 409 -22.68 9.10 -8.55
CA SER A 409 -23.53 8.08 -9.21
C SER A 409 -24.21 7.16 -8.19
N ILE A 410 -23.76 7.14 -6.95
CA ILE A 410 -24.24 6.31 -5.85
C ILE A 410 -24.52 7.24 -4.67
N PRO A 411 -25.64 7.98 -4.67
CA PRO A 411 -25.94 8.97 -3.62
C PRO A 411 -26.07 8.38 -2.23
N ASN A 412 -26.47 7.11 -2.14
CA ASN A 412 -26.65 6.34 -0.90
C ASN A 412 -25.41 5.53 -0.48
N LEU A 413 -24.23 5.81 -1.05
CA LEU A 413 -22.96 5.24 -0.62
C LEU A 413 -22.63 5.71 0.80
N ILE A 414 -22.44 4.77 1.73
CA ILE A 414 -21.99 5.03 3.09
C ILE A 414 -20.47 5.04 3.13
N GLU A 415 -19.84 3.90 2.86
CA GLU A 415 -18.38 3.74 2.92
C GLU A 415 -17.89 2.76 1.86
N PHE A 416 -16.68 3.01 1.37
CA PHE A 416 -15.95 2.14 0.46
C PHE A 416 -14.61 1.77 1.09
N HIS A 417 -14.23 0.50 1.03
CA HIS A 417 -12.94 0.01 1.51
C HIS A 417 -12.36 -1.02 0.53
N TYR A 418 -11.05 -0.86 0.22
CA TYR A 418 -10.29 -1.87 -0.51
C TYR A 418 -9.04 -2.23 0.31
N PRO A 419 -9.08 -3.31 1.08
CA PRO A 419 -7.98 -3.70 1.96
C PRO A 419 -6.75 -4.15 1.16
N GLN A 420 -5.58 -3.60 1.47
CA GLN A 420 -4.35 -3.89 0.73
C GLN A 420 -3.80 -5.30 0.97
N ASP A 421 -4.18 -5.97 2.03
CA ASP A 421 -3.85 -7.36 2.30
C ASP A 421 -4.76 -8.36 1.54
N MET A 422 -5.79 -7.85 0.89
CA MET A 422 -6.72 -8.61 0.06
C MET A 422 -6.84 -7.95 -1.33
N MET A 423 -5.70 -7.69 -1.97
CA MET A 423 -5.67 -7.02 -3.26
C MET A 423 -6.64 -7.66 -4.26
N GLY A 424 -7.45 -6.83 -4.89
CA GLY A 424 -8.51 -7.28 -5.80
C GLY A 424 -9.89 -7.41 -5.16
N VAL A 425 -10.01 -7.36 -3.84
CA VAL A 425 -11.30 -7.37 -3.12
C VAL A 425 -11.65 -5.96 -2.68
N SER A 426 -12.94 -5.62 -2.68
CA SER A 426 -13.46 -4.38 -2.12
C SER A 426 -14.81 -4.61 -1.45
N PHE A 427 -15.07 -3.81 -0.43
CA PHE A 427 -16.29 -3.79 0.34
C PHE A 427 -16.97 -2.43 0.21
N VAL A 428 -18.29 -2.44 0.07
CA VAL A 428 -19.09 -1.23 -0.14
C VAL A 428 -20.33 -1.30 0.73
N SER A 429 -20.53 -0.36 1.62
CA SER A 429 -21.78 -0.25 2.36
C SER A 429 -22.67 0.85 1.78
N ILE A 430 -23.96 0.55 1.71
CA ILE A 430 -25.00 1.45 1.18
C ILE A 430 -26.20 1.52 2.12
N ASP A 431 -26.91 2.64 2.07
CA ASP A 431 -28.26 2.77 2.60
C ASP A 431 -29.24 2.37 1.47
N LYS A 432 -29.59 1.07 1.42
CA LYS A 432 -30.39 0.49 0.35
C LYS A 432 -31.82 1.08 0.37
N THR A 433 -32.24 1.65 -0.75
CA THR A 433 -33.53 2.34 -0.89
C THR A 433 -34.41 1.77 -1.98
N ALA A 434 -33.91 0.83 -2.79
CA ALA A 434 -34.66 0.22 -3.89
C ALA A 434 -34.18 -1.22 -4.15
N PRO A 435 -35.06 -2.10 -4.67
CA PRO A 435 -34.66 -3.44 -5.11
C PRO A 435 -33.64 -3.40 -6.23
N GLY A 436 -32.70 -4.37 -6.27
CA GLY A 436 -31.64 -4.49 -7.28
C GLY A 436 -30.46 -3.52 -7.10
N GLN A 437 -30.54 -2.63 -6.12
CA GLN A 437 -29.55 -1.56 -5.95
C GLN A 437 -28.16 -2.09 -5.55
N GLY A 438 -28.08 -3.21 -4.84
CA GLY A 438 -26.80 -3.82 -4.46
C GLY A 438 -25.98 -4.23 -5.70
N LEU A 439 -26.57 -4.92 -6.67
CA LEU A 439 -25.90 -5.28 -7.92
C LEU A 439 -25.55 -4.05 -8.78
N GLU A 440 -26.44 -3.04 -8.83
CA GLU A 440 -26.19 -1.80 -9.58
C GLU A 440 -24.98 -1.04 -9.05
N VAL A 441 -24.90 -0.88 -7.71
CA VAL A 441 -23.79 -0.25 -7.01
C VAL A 441 -22.51 -1.04 -7.24
N GLY A 442 -22.54 -2.35 -7.03
CA GLY A 442 -21.38 -3.21 -7.19
C GLY A 442 -20.83 -3.16 -8.63
N ARG A 443 -21.69 -3.16 -9.64
CA ARG A 443 -21.32 -2.99 -11.05
C ARG A 443 -20.65 -1.64 -11.31
N THR A 444 -21.18 -0.58 -10.71
CA THR A 444 -20.62 0.77 -10.82
C THR A 444 -19.20 0.82 -10.24
N VAL A 445 -18.98 0.24 -9.07
CA VAL A 445 -17.66 0.14 -8.42
C VAL A 445 -16.70 -0.71 -9.26
N ALA A 446 -17.14 -1.89 -9.70
CA ALA A 446 -16.34 -2.80 -10.52
C ALA A 446 -15.81 -2.14 -11.80
N ASN A 447 -16.62 -1.29 -12.43
CA ASN A 447 -16.24 -0.59 -13.65
C ASN A 447 -15.33 0.62 -13.42
N ARG A 448 -15.44 1.29 -12.26
CA ARG A 448 -14.66 2.51 -11.95
C ARG A 448 -13.31 2.23 -11.31
N VAL A 449 -13.22 1.19 -10.49
CA VAL A 449 -12.01 0.86 -9.73
C VAL A 449 -11.35 -0.38 -10.34
N SER A 450 -10.32 -0.16 -11.15
CA SER A 450 -9.67 -1.23 -11.93
C SER A 450 -9.06 -2.34 -11.07
N ILE A 451 -8.57 -2.01 -9.88
CA ILE A 451 -7.99 -2.98 -8.96
C ILE A 451 -9.03 -3.93 -8.36
N CYS A 452 -10.30 -3.49 -8.25
CA CYS A 452 -11.37 -4.32 -7.68
C CYS A 452 -11.81 -5.40 -8.68
N LYS A 453 -11.65 -6.64 -8.29
CA LYS A 453 -12.03 -7.85 -9.02
C LYS A 453 -13.23 -8.53 -8.38
N VAL A 454 -13.29 -8.51 -7.06
CA VAL A 454 -14.40 -8.96 -6.24
C VAL A 454 -14.99 -7.74 -5.53
N VAL A 455 -16.25 -7.42 -5.78
CA VAL A 455 -16.95 -6.31 -5.13
C VAL A 455 -18.10 -6.88 -4.31
N VAL A 456 -18.04 -6.69 -2.99
CA VAL A 456 -19.08 -7.11 -2.05
C VAL A 456 -19.83 -5.89 -1.57
N VAL A 457 -21.13 -5.85 -1.82
CA VAL A 457 -22.02 -4.76 -1.37
C VAL A 457 -22.83 -5.22 -0.18
N VAL A 458 -22.88 -4.41 0.87
CA VAL A 458 -23.55 -4.69 2.16
C VAL A 458 -24.42 -3.51 2.58
N ASP A 459 -25.34 -3.75 3.51
CA ASP A 459 -26.18 -2.69 4.09
C ASP A 459 -25.38 -1.80 5.07
N ALA A 460 -25.98 -0.66 5.41
CA ALA A 460 -25.42 0.36 6.31
C ALA A 460 -25.12 -0.14 7.74
N ASP A 461 -25.75 -1.24 8.18
CA ASP A 461 -25.53 -1.85 9.49
C ASP A 461 -24.25 -2.71 9.57
N MET A 462 -23.48 -2.81 8.47
CA MET A 462 -22.25 -3.58 8.38
C MET A 462 -21.02 -2.65 8.32
N ASP A 463 -20.03 -2.96 9.14
CA ASP A 463 -18.74 -2.27 9.15
C ASP A 463 -17.80 -2.86 8.10
N VAL A 464 -17.58 -2.13 6.98
CA VAL A 464 -16.69 -2.57 5.88
C VAL A 464 -15.22 -2.69 6.27
N LEU A 465 -14.80 -2.08 7.37
CA LEU A 465 -13.46 -2.24 7.94
C LEU A 465 -13.34 -3.50 8.84
N ASP A 466 -14.45 -4.21 9.07
CA ASP A 466 -14.48 -5.43 9.87
C ASP A 466 -14.60 -6.66 8.98
N ARG A 467 -13.48 -7.31 8.73
CA ARG A 467 -13.40 -8.50 7.88
C ARG A 467 -14.33 -9.62 8.36
N THR A 468 -14.46 -9.81 9.66
CA THR A 468 -15.33 -10.85 10.24
C THR A 468 -16.79 -10.55 9.91
N GLN A 469 -17.21 -9.28 10.01
CA GLN A 469 -18.55 -8.88 9.61
C GLN A 469 -18.78 -9.07 8.10
N MET A 470 -17.78 -8.80 7.26
CA MET A 470 -17.91 -9.00 5.82
C MET A 470 -18.11 -10.49 5.48
N LEU A 471 -17.30 -11.38 6.04
CA LEU A 471 -17.46 -12.83 5.85
C LEU A 471 -18.78 -13.35 6.43
N PHE A 472 -19.17 -12.86 7.62
CA PHE A 472 -20.47 -13.19 8.23
C PHE A 472 -21.63 -12.78 7.31
N THR A 473 -21.57 -11.57 6.74
CA THR A 473 -22.64 -11.05 5.87
C THR A 473 -22.74 -11.87 4.58
N MET A 474 -21.60 -12.20 3.99
CA MET A 474 -21.58 -13.11 2.83
C MET A 474 -22.19 -14.48 3.17
N GLY A 475 -21.92 -15.02 4.35
CA GLY A 475 -22.49 -16.32 4.78
C GLY A 475 -23.96 -16.28 5.17
N SER A 476 -24.51 -15.10 5.51
CA SER A 476 -25.85 -14.97 6.11
C SER A 476 -26.89 -14.22 5.28
N ARG A 477 -26.46 -13.34 4.35
CA ARG A 477 -27.37 -12.53 3.53
C ARG A 477 -27.28 -12.82 2.04
N TRP A 478 -26.10 -13.17 1.56
CA TRP A 478 -25.90 -13.44 0.13
C TRP A 478 -26.52 -14.76 -0.29
N GLN A 479 -27.42 -14.69 -1.25
CA GLN A 479 -27.88 -15.86 -2.02
C GLN A 479 -27.20 -15.81 -3.40
N PRO A 480 -26.30 -16.77 -3.71
CA PRO A 480 -25.51 -16.74 -4.94
C PRO A 480 -26.35 -16.54 -6.22
N ASP A 481 -27.55 -17.12 -6.27
CA ASP A 481 -28.55 -16.88 -7.29
C ASP A 481 -29.81 -16.33 -6.61
N PRO A 482 -30.27 -15.11 -6.92
CA PRO A 482 -29.86 -14.22 -8.02
C PRO A 482 -28.87 -13.10 -7.64
N ALA A 483 -28.34 -13.06 -6.42
CA ALA A 483 -27.59 -11.90 -5.89
C ALA A 483 -26.11 -11.87 -6.33
N THR A 484 -25.81 -12.36 -7.53
CA THR A 484 -24.45 -12.33 -8.10
C THR A 484 -24.47 -11.88 -9.56
N GLU A 485 -23.51 -11.05 -9.93
CA GLU A 485 -23.23 -10.73 -11.31
C GLU A 485 -21.77 -11.02 -11.66
N ILE A 486 -21.54 -11.73 -12.75
CA ILE A 486 -20.21 -11.93 -13.32
C ILE A 486 -20.05 -10.99 -14.53
N ILE A 487 -19.01 -10.16 -14.47
CA ILE A 487 -18.58 -9.30 -15.58
C ILE A 487 -17.43 -10.06 -16.27
N PRO A 488 -17.66 -10.70 -17.41
CA PRO A 488 -16.70 -11.66 -18.00
C PRO A 488 -15.39 -10.99 -18.44
N LYS A 489 -15.45 -9.69 -18.79
CA LYS A 489 -14.32 -8.93 -19.30
C LYS A 489 -14.41 -7.50 -18.83
N GLY A 490 -13.44 -7.09 -18.02
CA GLY A 490 -13.34 -5.74 -17.48
C GLY A 490 -11.91 -5.26 -17.43
N ARG A 491 -11.73 -3.97 -17.14
CA ARG A 491 -10.42 -3.39 -16.88
C ARG A 491 -9.88 -3.91 -15.56
N GLY A 492 -8.73 -4.62 -15.61
CA GLY A 492 -8.02 -5.16 -14.47
C GLY A 492 -6.78 -4.36 -14.09
N ASN A 493 -6.13 -4.78 -13.01
CA ASN A 493 -4.80 -4.30 -12.66
C ASN A 493 -3.75 -5.07 -13.48
N ILE A 494 -2.72 -4.37 -13.94
CA ILE A 494 -1.65 -4.95 -14.75
C ILE A 494 -0.77 -5.95 -14.00
N THR A 495 -0.78 -5.92 -12.67
CA THR A 495 -0.05 -6.84 -11.78
C THR A 495 -0.93 -7.97 -11.23
N ASP A 496 -2.19 -8.12 -11.69
CA ASP A 496 -3.05 -9.24 -11.30
C ASP A 496 -2.43 -10.56 -11.81
N PRO A 497 -1.97 -11.47 -10.91
CA PRO A 497 -1.26 -12.68 -11.29
C PRO A 497 -2.15 -13.70 -12.02
N SER A 498 -3.48 -13.55 -11.96
CA SER A 498 -4.44 -14.45 -12.60
C SER A 498 -4.90 -13.99 -13.98
N SER A 499 -4.47 -12.80 -14.43
CA SER A 499 -4.86 -12.26 -15.73
C SER A 499 -4.14 -12.98 -16.87
N ILE A 500 -4.91 -13.49 -17.84
CA ILE A 500 -4.36 -14.07 -19.08
C ILE A 500 -3.85 -12.96 -20.01
N VAL A 501 -4.59 -11.86 -20.08
CA VAL A 501 -4.21 -10.66 -20.81
C VAL A 501 -3.96 -9.55 -19.78
N GLN A 502 -2.76 -9.01 -19.76
CA GLN A 502 -2.37 -7.98 -18.81
C GLN A 502 -3.32 -6.77 -18.88
N GLY A 503 -3.86 -6.37 -17.75
CA GLY A 503 -4.82 -5.27 -17.65
C GLY A 503 -6.28 -5.63 -17.98
N GLU A 504 -6.58 -6.90 -18.31
CA GLU A 504 -7.94 -7.41 -18.43
C GLU A 504 -8.21 -8.47 -17.37
N THR A 505 -9.40 -8.43 -16.76
CA THR A 505 -9.82 -9.46 -15.80
C THR A 505 -11.34 -9.64 -15.84
N SER A 506 -11.83 -10.84 -15.51
CA SER A 506 -13.23 -10.99 -15.15
C SER A 506 -13.45 -10.47 -13.74
N LYS A 507 -14.67 -9.99 -13.46
CA LYS A 507 -15.02 -9.46 -12.14
C LYS A 507 -16.29 -10.11 -11.63
N ILE A 508 -16.45 -10.15 -10.32
CA ILE A 508 -17.68 -10.60 -9.67
C ILE A 508 -18.22 -9.50 -8.76
N VAL A 509 -19.52 -9.28 -8.85
CA VAL A 509 -20.30 -8.46 -7.92
C VAL A 509 -21.12 -9.40 -7.05
N ILE A 510 -21.02 -9.24 -5.76
CA ILE A 510 -21.75 -9.99 -4.73
C ILE A 510 -22.65 -9.00 -3.99
N ASP A 511 -23.95 -9.14 -4.16
CA ASP A 511 -24.93 -8.39 -3.37
C ASP A 511 -25.23 -9.14 -2.08
N ALA A 512 -24.56 -8.75 -1.01
CA ALA A 512 -24.75 -9.27 0.33
C ALA A 512 -25.58 -8.30 1.20
N THR A 513 -26.41 -7.46 0.56
CA THR A 513 -27.46 -6.70 1.28
C THR A 513 -28.62 -7.62 1.65
N MET A 514 -29.49 -7.18 2.55
CA MET A 514 -30.76 -7.86 2.79
C MET A 514 -31.60 -7.78 1.50
N GLN A 515 -31.83 -8.94 0.88
CA GLN A 515 -32.62 -9.04 -0.34
C GLN A 515 -34.09 -8.83 -0.02
N TRP A 516 -34.76 -7.92 -0.72
CA TRP A 516 -36.17 -7.68 -0.56
C TRP A 516 -37.00 -8.75 -1.29
N PRO A 517 -38.31 -8.92 -0.98
CA PRO A 517 -39.15 -9.89 -1.67
C PRO A 517 -39.15 -9.76 -3.20
N GLU A 518 -39.06 -8.53 -3.71
CA GLU A 518 -38.99 -8.22 -5.14
C GLU A 518 -37.68 -8.72 -5.79
N GLU A 519 -36.66 -9.00 -4.99
CA GLU A 519 -35.36 -9.53 -5.41
C GLU A 519 -35.25 -11.03 -5.16
N GLY A 520 -36.32 -11.67 -4.70
CA GLY A 520 -36.34 -13.09 -4.31
C GLY A 520 -35.94 -13.34 -2.84
N GLY A 521 -35.86 -12.30 -2.05
CA GLY A 521 -35.55 -12.38 -0.61
C GLY A 521 -36.76 -12.80 0.24
N PRO A 522 -36.56 -13.12 1.54
CA PRO A 522 -37.63 -13.45 2.45
C PRO A 522 -38.49 -12.22 2.76
N ALA A 523 -39.79 -12.45 3.00
CA ALA A 523 -40.71 -11.37 3.38
C ALA A 523 -40.30 -10.65 4.68
N ASN A 524 -39.61 -11.37 5.57
CA ASN A 524 -39.07 -10.82 6.82
C ASN A 524 -37.67 -11.39 7.04
N TYR A 525 -36.67 -10.50 7.17
CA TYR A 525 -35.35 -10.89 7.65
C TYR A 525 -35.35 -11.02 9.17
N ALA A 526 -34.76 -12.11 9.68
CA ALA A 526 -34.52 -12.23 11.12
C ALA A 526 -33.50 -11.17 11.57
N LYS A 527 -33.77 -10.54 12.70
CA LYS A 527 -32.82 -9.60 13.31
C LYS A 527 -31.59 -10.34 13.84
N ARG A 528 -30.43 -9.73 13.72
CA ARG A 528 -29.19 -10.23 14.33
C ARG A 528 -29.30 -10.24 15.85
N ASN A 529 -28.74 -11.26 16.51
CA ASN A 529 -28.72 -11.34 17.97
C ASN A 529 -28.11 -10.10 18.63
N ARG A 530 -27.07 -9.53 18.05
CA ARG A 530 -26.45 -8.31 18.56
C ARG A 530 -27.41 -7.10 18.45
N ALA A 531 -28.06 -6.92 17.32
CA ALA A 531 -29.05 -5.86 17.12
C ALA A 531 -30.26 -6.04 18.07
N LEU A 532 -30.69 -7.27 18.31
CA LEU A 532 -31.72 -7.56 19.31
C LEU A 532 -31.27 -7.19 20.73
N LEU A 533 -30.01 -7.46 21.09
CA LEU A 533 -29.47 -7.06 22.38
C LEU A 533 -29.45 -5.52 22.52
N GLU A 534 -28.97 -4.81 21.51
CA GLU A 534 -28.89 -3.35 21.49
C GLU A 534 -30.28 -2.69 21.52
N GLU A 535 -31.28 -3.30 20.89
CA GLU A 535 -32.66 -2.82 20.89
C GLU A 535 -33.38 -3.10 22.25
N LEU A 536 -33.22 -4.31 22.77
CA LEU A 536 -33.98 -4.74 23.95
C LEU A 536 -33.26 -4.45 25.27
N ALA A 537 -31.97 -4.25 25.26
CA ALA A 537 -31.14 -3.91 26.42
C ALA A 537 -30.00 -2.94 26.00
N PRO A 538 -30.33 -1.68 25.66
CA PRO A 538 -29.40 -0.73 25.04
C PRO A 538 -28.16 -0.43 25.88
N ASP A 539 -28.22 -0.54 27.19
CA ASP A 539 -27.10 -0.29 28.10
C ASP A 539 -26.23 -1.53 28.36
N ALA A 540 -26.66 -2.72 27.92
CA ALA A 540 -26.00 -3.99 28.29
C ALA A 540 -24.55 -4.05 27.88
N LEU A 541 -24.20 -3.60 26.65
CA LEU A 541 -22.81 -3.60 26.15
C LEU A 541 -21.94 -2.62 26.94
N ALA A 542 -22.45 -1.43 27.24
CA ALA A 542 -21.72 -0.43 28.04
C ALA A 542 -21.50 -0.93 29.48
N GLN A 543 -22.51 -1.55 30.10
CA GLN A 543 -22.38 -2.15 31.42
C GLN A 543 -21.40 -3.31 31.44
N ALA A 544 -21.42 -4.19 30.41
CA ALA A 544 -20.48 -5.28 30.29
C ALA A 544 -19.04 -4.76 30.13
N HIS A 545 -18.85 -3.71 29.31
CA HIS A 545 -17.53 -3.08 29.16
C HIS A 545 -17.05 -2.45 30.46
N ALA A 546 -17.91 -1.71 31.17
CA ALA A 546 -17.57 -1.09 32.45
C ALA A 546 -17.20 -2.14 33.52
N SER A 547 -17.90 -3.28 33.54
CA SER A 547 -17.69 -4.33 34.56
C SER A 547 -16.57 -5.28 34.24
N PHE A 548 -16.33 -5.60 32.96
CA PHE A 548 -15.45 -6.69 32.54
C PHE A 548 -14.41 -6.28 31.49
N GLY A 549 -14.40 -5.05 31.00
CA GLY A 549 -13.51 -4.59 29.93
C GLY A 549 -12.04 -4.79 30.27
N GLU A 550 -11.63 -4.54 31.51
CA GLU A 550 -10.25 -4.76 31.95
C GLU A 550 -9.89 -6.26 31.96
N ALA A 551 -10.77 -7.10 32.48
CA ALA A 551 -10.57 -8.55 32.48
C ALA A 551 -10.43 -9.10 31.05
N LEU A 552 -11.27 -8.62 30.13
CA LEU A 552 -11.17 -8.99 28.72
C LEU A 552 -9.86 -8.52 28.07
N ARG A 553 -9.40 -7.31 28.42
CA ARG A 553 -8.14 -6.77 27.92
C ARG A 553 -6.92 -7.57 28.41
N LEU A 554 -7.01 -8.12 29.62
CA LEU A 554 -5.94 -8.94 30.22
C LEU A 554 -6.02 -10.41 29.80
N TRP A 555 -7.14 -10.83 29.23
CA TRP A 555 -7.33 -12.22 28.77
C TRP A 555 -6.27 -12.60 27.73
N GLY A 556 -5.57 -13.70 27.96
CA GLY A 556 -4.53 -14.21 27.07
C GLY A 556 -3.21 -13.44 27.13
N LYS A 557 -3.03 -12.50 28.09
CA LYS A 557 -1.73 -11.88 28.42
C LYS A 557 -1.03 -12.55 29.61
N SER A 558 -1.69 -13.55 30.23
CA SER A 558 -1.15 -14.35 31.34
C SER A 558 -0.42 -15.60 30.85
#